data_cda9fe2f89a0c7a1e25edbc532d37bff
#
_entry.id   cda9fe2f89a0c7a1e25edbc532d37bff
#
_cell.length_a   1.000
_cell.length_b   1.000
_cell.length_c   1.000
_cell.angle_alpha   90.00
_cell.angle_beta   90.00
_cell.angle_gamma   90.00
#
_symmetry.space_group_name_H-M   'P 1'
#
loop_
_entity.id
_entity.type
_entity.pdbx_description
1 polymer ?
#
loop_
_entity_poly.entity_id
_entity_poly.type
_entity_poly.pdbx_seq_one_letter_code
_entity_poly.pdbx_strand_id
1 'polypeptide(L)'
;MRDWQQPGDLVAFRSGRFSLDGFWSHGRARRPVLLVLVHGMGSQFCRSALKKELMARGPAAGCDVLSFNNRGSGEAVRTERFGDCLADLDAALAFGRRAGYRRFVLAGHSTGCQKILYYQSRRQDPRVEALVHLAPGDDYAIVGRDMGAAGRDRLAAWCRRRIAAGKGAEPVPAVRRLPEMCAGFTAQRFLSIADPRQTEAGLFQYEGPMRLFSRMALPTLVLFGDREEFACLPPVRMGAILREKTASARFRFSLVRGADHGFHGREREAAAAVLGFVRALAAKGKRAC
;
A
#
# COMPACT_ATOMS: atom_id res chain seq x y z
N MET A 1 -24.20 4.47 -11.63
CA MET A 1 -23.00 5.07 -10.99
C MET A 1 -23.47 5.70 -9.68
N ARG A 2 -22.74 5.53 -8.60
CA ARG A 2 -23.15 6.07 -7.29
C ARG A 2 -22.50 7.42 -7.08
N ASP A 3 -23.28 8.44 -6.75
CA ASP A 3 -22.75 9.75 -6.39
C ASP A 3 -22.07 9.68 -5.02
N TRP A 4 -20.87 10.23 -4.95
CA TRP A 4 -20.06 10.27 -3.75
C TRP A 4 -19.95 11.71 -3.26
N GLN A 5 -20.63 12.00 -2.14
CA GLN A 5 -20.53 13.26 -1.43
C GLN A 5 -20.09 12.98 0.00
N GLN A 6 -19.09 13.69 0.46
CA GLN A 6 -18.63 13.55 1.84
C GLN A 6 -17.96 14.84 2.33
N PRO A 7 -18.09 15.18 3.60
CA PRO A 7 -17.39 16.31 4.19
C PRO A 7 -15.89 16.03 4.29
N GLY A 8 -15.10 17.06 4.06
CA GLY A 8 -13.64 17.01 4.12
C GLY A 8 -13.02 18.13 3.31
N ASP A 9 -11.69 18.19 3.32
CA ASP A 9 -10.88 19.18 2.65
C ASP A 9 -9.99 18.56 1.57
N LEU A 10 -9.90 19.21 0.41
CA LEU A 10 -8.76 19.01 -0.47
C LEU A 10 -7.53 19.62 0.21
N VAL A 11 -6.47 18.86 0.27
CA VAL A 11 -5.25 19.25 0.96
C VAL A 11 -4.04 19.07 0.07
N ALA A 12 -3.06 19.96 0.24
CA ALA A 12 -1.75 19.83 -0.37
C ALA A 12 -0.67 19.98 0.71
N PHE A 13 0.34 19.15 0.69
CA PHE A 13 1.46 19.22 1.63
C PHE A 13 2.78 18.85 0.96
N ARG A 14 3.88 19.39 1.48
CA ARG A 14 5.19 19.25 0.85
C ARG A 14 5.92 17.99 1.31
N SER A 15 6.48 17.25 0.32
CA SER A 15 7.46 16.20 0.51
C SER A 15 8.76 16.61 -0.20
N GLY A 16 9.67 17.24 0.53
CA GLY A 16 10.83 17.91 -0.06
C GLY A 16 10.40 19.00 -1.04
N ARG A 17 10.84 18.89 -2.30
CA ARG A 17 10.46 19.83 -3.38
C ARG A 17 9.09 19.53 -4.02
N PHE A 18 8.49 18.40 -3.74
CA PHE A 18 7.23 17.97 -4.33
C PHE A 18 6.03 18.45 -3.50
N SER A 19 4.92 18.76 -4.15
CA SER A 19 3.60 18.90 -3.54
C SER A 19 2.85 17.59 -3.71
N LEU A 20 2.25 17.10 -2.62
CA LEU A 20 1.41 15.91 -2.61
C LEU A 20 -0.02 16.33 -2.33
N ASP A 21 -0.91 16.03 -3.28
CA ASP A 21 -2.33 16.35 -3.16
C ASP A 21 -3.08 15.20 -2.51
N GLY A 22 -4.12 15.51 -1.76
CA GLY A 22 -4.94 14.51 -1.10
C GLY A 22 -6.31 15.04 -0.69
N PHE A 23 -7.08 14.16 -0.08
CA PHE A 23 -8.35 14.48 0.54
C PHE A 23 -8.32 14.04 2.01
N TRP A 24 -8.62 14.96 2.89
CA TRP A 24 -8.75 14.71 4.31
C TRP A 24 -10.22 14.72 4.70
N SER A 25 -10.77 13.53 4.93
CA SER A 25 -12.14 13.32 5.38
C SER A 25 -12.19 13.35 6.90
N HIS A 26 -12.97 14.26 7.46
CA HIS A 26 -13.14 14.43 8.90
C HIS A 26 -14.56 14.88 9.24
N GLY A 27 -14.97 14.66 10.49
CA GLY A 27 -16.22 15.17 11.03
C GLY A 27 -16.07 16.59 11.61
N ARG A 28 -17.15 17.15 12.15
CA ARG A 28 -17.12 18.44 12.90
C ARG A 28 -16.15 18.37 14.09
N ALA A 29 -16.17 17.25 14.81
CA ALA A 29 -15.21 16.97 15.89
C ALA A 29 -14.17 15.97 15.37
N ARG A 30 -12.89 16.29 15.56
CA ARG A 30 -11.77 15.40 15.15
C ARG A 30 -11.81 14.09 15.93
N ARG A 31 -11.48 13.03 15.23
CA ARG A 31 -11.35 11.70 15.82
C ARG A 31 -9.92 11.52 16.36
N PRO A 32 -9.71 10.62 17.35
CA PRO A 32 -8.39 10.46 17.98
C PRO A 32 -7.36 9.80 17.05
N VAL A 33 -7.81 9.08 16.02
CA VAL A 33 -6.98 8.32 15.10
C VAL A 33 -7.13 8.87 13.68
N LEU A 34 -6.02 9.05 12.98
CA LEU A 34 -5.99 9.30 11.54
C LEU A 34 -5.62 7.99 10.82
N LEU A 35 -6.54 7.51 9.99
CA LEU A 35 -6.29 6.44 9.02
C LEU A 35 -5.68 7.04 7.76
N VAL A 36 -4.42 6.69 7.46
CA VAL A 36 -3.71 7.18 6.29
C VAL A 36 -3.73 6.12 5.19
N LEU A 37 -4.36 6.43 4.06
CA LEU A 37 -4.51 5.52 2.92
C LEU A 37 -3.38 5.75 1.91
N VAL A 38 -2.63 4.68 1.62
CA VAL A 38 -1.50 4.67 0.68
C VAL A 38 -1.88 3.84 -0.53
N HIS A 39 -1.94 4.47 -1.70
CA HIS A 39 -2.36 3.80 -2.92
C HIS A 39 -1.27 2.91 -3.52
N GLY A 40 -1.70 1.95 -4.34
CA GLY A 40 -0.85 1.06 -5.11
C GLY A 40 -0.26 1.71 -6.36
N MET A 41 0.35 0.88 -7.19
CA MET A 41 1.06 1.24 -8.41
C MET A 41 0.15 2.03 -9.37
N GLY A 42 0.57 3.24 -9.76
CA GLY A 42 -0.16 4.08 -10.71
C GLY A 42 -1.56 4.54 -10.28
N SER A 43 -2.00 4.21 -9.07
CA SER A 43 -3.30 4.64 -8.56
C SER A 43 -3.25 6.10 -8.07
N GLN A 44 -4.39 6.61 -7.59
CA GLN A 44 -4.55 7.98 -7.08
C GLN A 44 -5.43 7.98 -5.84
N PHE A 45 -5.39 9.06 -5.06
CA PHE A 45 -6.11 9.17 -3.79
C PHE A 45 -7.62 9.00 -3.95
N CYS A 46 -8.22 9.40 -5.09
CA CYS A 46 -9.67 9.41 -5.32
C CYS A 46 -10.18 8.31 -6.26
N ARG A 47 -9.32 7.51 -6.92
CA ARG A 47 -9.77 6.57 -7.99
C ARG A 47 -10.46 5.32 -7.47
N SER A 48 -10.07 4.78 -6.32
CA SER A 48 -10.65 3.53 -5.82
C SER A 48 -11.97 3.75 -5.08
N ALA A 49 -12.98 2.97 -5.43
CA ALA A 49 -14.27 2.98 -4.73
C ALA A 49 -14.11 2.57 -3.25
N LEU A 50 -13.22 1.62 -2.94
CA LEU A 50 -12.91 1.25 -1.56
C LEU A 50 -12.34 2.43 -0.76
N LYS A 51 -11.42 3.22 -1.35
CA LYS A 51 -10.91 4.44 -0.67
C LYS A 51 -12.02 5.44 -0.40
N LYS A 52 -12.94 5.62 -1.35
CA LYS A 52 -14.12 6.49 -1.18
C LYS A 52 -15.03 6.00 -0.05
N GLU A 53 -15.29 4.68 0.04
CA GLU A 53 -16.06 4.10 1.17
C GLU A 53 -15.35 4.31 2.51
N LEU A 54 -14.03 4.13 2.58
CA LEU A 54 -13.25 4.39 3.80
C LEU A 54 -13.33 5.87 4.20
N MET A 55 -13.15 6.80 3.25
CA MET A 55 -13.27 8.23 3.50
C MET A 55 -14.67 8.63 3.95
N ALA A 56 -15.72 8.09 3.30
CA ALA A 56 -17.11 8.42 3.62
C ALA A 56 -17.56 7.92 5.01
N ARG A 57 -17.01 6.78 5.46
CA ARG A 57 -17.47 6.09 6.67
C ARG A 57 -16.54 6.25 7.86
N GLY A 58 -15.28 6.60 7.63
CA GLY A 58 -14.25 6.70 8.68
C GLY A 58 -14.66 7.62 9.84
N PRO A 59 -15.10 8.88 9.60
CA PRO A 59 -15.49 9.80 10.66
C PRO A 59 -16.63 9.28 11.53
N ALA A 60 -17.62 8.64 10.95
CA ALA A 60 -18.71 7.99 11.70
C ALA A 60 -18.25 6.73 12.44
N ALA A 61 -17.22 6.04 11.93
CA ALA A 61 -16.65 4.85 12.56
C ALA A 61 -15.60 5.16 13.64
N GLY A 62 -15.27 6.44 13.87
CA GLY A 62 -14.37 6.87 14.95
C GLY A 62 -12.92 7.13 14.53
N CYS A 63 -12.63 7.24 13.24
CA CYS A 63 -11.33 7.69 12.73
C CYS A 63 -11.53 8.67 11.57
N ASP A 64 -10.73 9.71 11.51
CA ASP A 64 -10.63 10.55 10.33
C ASP A 64 -9.71 9.88 9.30
N VAL A 65 -9.82 10.26 8.03
CA VAL A 65 -9.15 9.55 6.94
C VAL A 65 -8.39 10.54 6.05
N LEU A 66 -7.10 10.30 5.84
CA LEU A 66 -6.30 10.99 4.85
C LEU A 66 -5.98 10.04 3.70
N SER A 67 -6.42 10.37 2.50
CA SER A 67 -6.00 9.70 1.27
C SER A 67 -5.19 10.69 0.43
N PHE A 68 -4.01 10.33 -0.03
CA PHE A 68 -3.14 11.24 -0.74
C PHE A 68 -2.42 10.56 -1.91
N ASN A 69 -1.95 11.36 -2.87
CA ASN A 69 -1.10 10.93 -3.95
C ASN A 69 0.37 10.88 -3.48
N ASN A 70 0.95 9.69 -3.39
CA ASN A 70 2.41 9.57 -3.30
C ASN A 70 3.04 9.84 -4.68
N ARG A 71 4.36 10.05 -4.73
CA ARG A 71 5.08 10.42 -5.98
C ARG A 71 4.92 9.44 -7.14
N GLY A 72 4.53 8.20 -6.89
CA GLY A 72 4.23 7.20 -7.92
C GLY A 72 2.77 7.21 -8.40
N SER A 73 2.01 8.29 -8.22
CA SER A 73 0.61 8.38 -8.66
C SER A 73 0.49 8.55 -10.17
N GLY A 74 -0.53 7.93 -10.78
CA GLY A 74 -0.79 8.02 -12.21
C GLY A 74 0.43 7.64 -13.05
N GLU A 75 0.73 8.40 -14.08
CA GLU A 75 1.85 8.17 -15.00
C GLU A 75 3.24 8.27 -14.34
N ALA A 76 3.35 8.96 -13.21
CA ALA A 76 4.61 9.08 -12.47
C ALA A 76 5.12 7.72 -11.95
N VAL A 77 4.27 6.69 -11.91
CA VAL A 77 4.66 5.31 -11.60
C VAL A 77 5.79 4.79 -12.49
N ARG A 78 5.87 5.27 -13.73
CA ARG A 78 6.88 4.83 -14.71
C ARG A 78 8.31 5.16 -14.29
N THR A 79 8.47 6.20 -13.49
CA THR A 79 9.77 6.70 -13.01
C THR A 79 9.90 6.64 -11.49
N GLU A 80 8.91 6.08 -10.80
CA GLU A 80 8.86 6.01 -9.34
C GLU A 80 10.12 5.34 -8.79
N ARG A 81 10.70 5.96 -7.77
CA ARG A 81 11.72 5.36 -6.93
C ARG A 81 11.07 4.90 -5.64
N PHE A 82 11.02 3.59 -5.42
CA PHE A 82 10.31 3.02 -4.28
C PHE A 82 10.67 3.66 -2.93
N GLY A 83 11.96 3.94 -2.70
CA GLY A 83 12.44 4.56 -1.47
C GLY A 83 11.87 5.95 -1.18
N ASP A 84 11.37 6.65 -2.18
CA ASP A 84 10.77 7.97 -2.04
C ASP A 84 9.49 7.95 -1.19
N CYS A 85 8.84 6.78 -1.07
CA CYS A 85 7.67 6.61 -0.21
C CYS A 85 7.95 6.95 1.27
N LEU A 86 9.21 6.87 1.72
CA LEU A 86 9.58 7.26 3.09
C LEU A 86 9.31 8.75 3.32
N ALA A 87 9.80 9.61 2.42
CA ALA A 87 9.60 11.05 2.54
C ALA A 87 8.13 11.45 2.34
N ASP A 88 7.40 10.74 1.47
CA ASP A 88 5.98 11.01 1.23
C ASP A 88 5.14 10.67 2.46
N LEU A 89 5.41 9.54 3.11
CA LEU A 89 4.75 9.14 4.35
C LEU A 89 5.17 10.03 5.53
N ASP A 90 6.45 10.43 5.64
CA ASP A 90 6.89 11.42 6.62
C ASP A 90 6.08 12.72 6.48
N ALA A 91 5.86 13.19 5.24
CA ALA A 91 5.09 14.40 4.96
C ALA A 91 3.60 14.25 5.30
N ALA A 92 2.99 13.10 4.97
CA ALA A 92 1.59 12.81 5.29
C ALA A 92 1.35 12.75 6.81
N LEU A 93 2.26 12.08 7.55
CA LEU A 93 2.18 12.02 9.01
C LEU A 93 2.48 13.38 9.65
N ALA A 94 3.39 14.18 9.07
CA ALA A 94 3.64 15.56 9.50
C ALA A 94 2.40 16.45 9.30
N PHE A 95 1.69 16.31 8.17
CA PHE A 95 0.39 16.96 7.96
C PHE A 95 -0.60 16.57 9.06
N GLY A 96 -0.79 15.27 9.31
CA GLY A 96 -1.68 14.78 10.37
C GLY A 96 -1.32 15.34 11.75
N ARG A 97 -0.02 15.42 12.08
CA ARG A 97 0.45 16.02 13.35
C ARG A 97 0.08 17.49 13.47
N ARG A 98 0.29 18.29 12.41
CA ARG A 98 -0.10 19.71 12.40
C ARG A 98 -1.61 19.86 12.54
N ALA A 99 -2.38 18.92 11.98
CA ALA A 99 -3.82 18.82 12.16
C ALA A 99 -4.23 18.32 13.57
N GLY A 100 -3.29 18.02 14.48
CA GLY A 100 -3.53 17.66 15.89
C GLY A 100 -3.60 16.16 16.18
N TYR A 101 -3.39 15.28 15.19
CA TYR A 101 -3.38 13.82 15.42
C TYR A 101 -2.10 13.36 16.10
N ARG A 102 -2.25 12.40 17.00
CA ARG A 102 -1.14 11.74 17.72
C ARG A 102 -1.08 10.25 17.45
N ARG A 103 -2.12 9.67 16.84
CA ARG A 103 -2.30 8.24 16.62
C ARG A 103 -2.62 8.00 15.16
N PHE A 104 -1.88 7.12 14.52
CA PHE A 104 -1.99 6.82 13.10
C PHE A 104 -2.19 5.32 12.86
N VAL A 105 -3.01 5.00 11.89
CA VAL A 105 -3.07 3.66 11.26
C VAL A 105 -2.72 3.84 9.81
N LEU A 106 -1.76 3.07 9.31
CA LEU A 106 -1.40 3.07 7.90
C LEU A 106 -2.15 1.95 7.17
N ALA A 107 -2.85 2.28 6.10
CA ALA A 107 -3.52 1.31 5.25
C ALA A 107 -2.99 1.41 3.83
N GLY A 108 -2.32 0.36 3.37
CA GLY A 108 -1.82 0.23 2.00
C GLY A 108 -2.71 -0.66 1.16
N HIS A 109 -2.88 -0.32 -0.12
CA HIS A 109 -3.52 -1.17 -1.10
C HIS A 109 -2.51 -1.57 -2.18
N SER A 110 -2.48 -2.87 -2.55
CA SER A 110 -1.53 -3.37 -3.55
C SER A 110 -0.08 -3.00 -3.16
N THR A 111 0.72 -2.38 -4.04
CA THR A 111 2.08 -1.91 -3.71
C THR A 111 2.11 -0.83 -2.60
N GLY A 112 0.98 -0.24 -2.23
CA GLY A 112 0.86 0.56 -1.02
C GLY A 112 1.15 -0.24 0.26
N CYS A 113 0.91 -1.55 0.24
CA CYS A 113 1.25 -2.47 1.34
C CYS A 113 2.76 -2.55 1.56
N GLN A 114 3.54 -2.63 0.47
CA GLN A 114 4.99 -2.59 0.50
C GLN A 114 5.48 -1.27 1.09
N LYS A 115 4.90 -0.14 0.66
CA LYS A 115 5.27 1.21 1.10
C LYS A 115 5.08 1.39 2.61
N ILE A 116 3.93 1.01 3.17
CA ILE A 116 3.67 1.16 4.61
C ILE A 116 4.52 0.23 5.46
N LEU A 117 4.74 -1.01 5.00
CA LEU A 117 5.62 -1.97 5.67
C LEU A 117 7.06 -1.46 5.68
N TYR A 118 7.57 -1.01 4.53
CA TYR A 118 8.91 -0.44 4.41
C TYR A 118 9.06 0.80 5.28
N TYR A 119 8.10 1.72 5.22
CA TYR A 119 8.09 2.93 6.04
C TYR A 119 8.26 2.58 7.52
N GLN A 120 7.39 1.74 8.05
CA GLN A 120 7.41 1.42 9.47
C GLN A 120 8.65 0.60 9.87
N SER A 121 9.16 -0.25 8.98
CA SER A 121 10.41 -0.98 9.22
C SER A 121 11.64 -0.05 9.31
N ARG A 122 11.61 1.10 8.62
CA ARG A 122 12.72 2.07 8.56
C ARG A 122 12.60 3.21 9.57
N ARG A 123 11.37 3.67 9.84
CA ARG A 123 11.10 4.82 10.72
C ARG A 123 10.78 4.42 12.15
N GLN A 124 10.18 3.24 12.34
CA GLN A 124 9.73 2.77 13.65
C GLN A 124 8.94 3.86 14.41
N ASP A 125 8.09 4.60 13.67
CA ASP A 125 7.34 5.73 14.24
C ASP A 125 6.38 5.21 15.32
N PRO A 126 6.58 5.57 16.61
CA PRO A 126 5.78 5.03 17.70
C PRO A 126 4.32 5.50 17.68
N ARG A 127 4.00 6.48 16.86
CA ARG A 127 2.63 6.97 16.67
C ARG A 127 1.83 6.13 15.68
N VAL A 128 2.50 5.29 14.90
CA VAL A 128 1.85 4.30 14.03
C VAL A 128 1.50 3.09 14.87
N GLU A 129 0.21 2.89 15.13
CA GLU A 129 -0.28 1.86 16.05
C GLU A 129 -0.63 0.54 15.36
N ALA A 130 -0.86 0.57 14.05
CA ALA A 130 -1.23 -0.62 13.29
C ALA A 130 -0.98 -0.45 11.79
N LEU A 131 -0.88 -1.58 11.11
CA LEU A 131 -0.83 -1.67 9.65
C LEU A 131 -2.06 -2.42 9.12
N VAL A 132 -2.60 -1.93 8.00
CA VAL A 132 -3.66 -2.60 7.24
C VAL A 132 -3.15 -2.84 5.84
N HIS A 133 -3.07 -4.10 5.44
CA HIS A 133 -2.64 -4.51 4.11
C HIS A 133 -3.87 -5.00 3.32
N LEU A 134 -4.18 -4.29 2.25
CA LEU A 134 -5.29 -4.58 1.33
C LEU A 134 -4.70 -5.16 0.05
N ALA A 135 -4.91 -6.44 -0.18
CA ALA A 135 -4.38 -7.18 -1.33
C ALA A 135 -2.86 -7.00 -1.53
N PRO A 136 -2.00 -7.35 -0.55
CA PRO A 136 -0.54 -7.23 -0.70
C PRO A 136 -0.04 -8.19 -1.77
N GLY A 137 0.44 -7.65 -2.91
CA GLY A 137 0.92 -8.44 -4.05
C GLY A 137 2.38 -8.85 -3.92
N ASP A 138 2.73 -9.96 -4.59
CA ASP A 138 4.10 -10.38 -4.88
C ASP A 138 4.47 -9.95 -6.30
N ASP A 139 4.92 -8.71 -6.46
CA ASP A 139 5.22 -8.13 -7.77
C ASP A 139 6.28 -8.94 -8.53
N TYR A 140 7.25 -9.51 -7.82
CA TYR A 140 8.28 -10.35 -8.42
C TYR A 140 7.71 -11.63 -9.01
N ALA A 141 6.81 -12.31 -8.31
CA ALA A 141 6.14 -13.51 -8.79
C ALA A 141 5.16 -13.19 -9.93
N ILE A 142 4.43 -12.07 -9.84
CA ILE A 142 3.50 -11.60 -10.87
C ILE A 142 4.26 -11.38 -12.21
N VAL A 143 5.36 -10.62 -12.18
CA VAL A 143 6.20 -10.40 -13.37
C VAL A 143 6.75 -11.72 -13.92
N GLY A 144 7.15 -12.64 -13.03
CA GLY A 144 7.61 -13.97 -13.42
C GLY A 144 6.52 -14.84 -14.04
N ARG A 145 5.29 -14.77 -13.55
CA ARG A 145 4.11 -15.46 -14.10
C ARG A 145 3.81 -14.97 -15.53
N ASP A 146 3.80 -13.66 -15.72
CA ASP A 146 3.35 -13.04 -16.96
C ASP A 146 4.41 -13.14 -18.06
N MET A 147 5.70 -12.91 -17.76
CA MET A 147 6.81 -12.94 -18.71
C MET A 147 7.51 -14.30 -18.82
N GLY A 148 7.28 -15.20 -17.86
CA GLY A 148 8.13 -16.35 -17.59
C GLY A 148 9.40 -15.92 -16.82
N ALA A 149 9.89 -16.79 -15.92
CA ALA A 149 11.07 -16.50 -15.10
C ALA A 149 12.29 -16.09 -15.93
N ALA A 150 12.60 -16.82 -17.01
CA ALA A 150 13.72 -16.49 -17.89
C ALA A 150 13.56 -15.12 -18.59
N GLY A 151 12.32 -14.72 -18.95
CA GLY A 151 12.02 -13.41 -19.55
C GLY A 151 12.26 -12.29 -18.56
N ARG A 152 11.72 -12.41 -17.36
CA ARG A 152 11.95 -11.48 -16.24
C ARG A 152 13.45 -11.32 -15.96
N ASP A 153 14.18 -12.44 -15.83
CA ASP A 153 15.59 -12.42 -15.43
C ASP A 153 16.49 -11.79 -16.52
N ARG A 154 16.20 -12.04 -17.80
CA ARG A 154 16.88 -11.37 -18.93
C ARG A 154 16.66 -9.87 -18.92
N LEU A 155 15.40 -9.42 -18.72
CA LEU A 155 15.08 -7.99 -18.69
C LEU A 155 15.68 -7.34 -17.44
N ALA A 156 15.63 -7.99 -16.28
CA ALA A 156 16.29 -7.51 -15.06
C ALA A 156 17.82 -7.39 -15.26
N ALA A 157 18.46 -8.33 -15.95
CA ALA A 157 19.88 -8.24 -16.29
C ALA A 157 20.18 -7.07 -17.24
N TRP A 158 19.31 -6.82 -18.22
CA TRP A 158 19.40 -5.63 -19.07
C TRP A 158 19.29 -4.35 -18.24
N CYS A 159 18.30 -4.25 -17.36
CA CYS A 159 18.12 -3.10 -16.48
C CYS A 159 19.36 -2.84 -15.60
N ARG A 160 19.95 -3.88 -15.01
CA ARG A 160 21.19 -3.75 -14.21
C ARG A 160 22.33 -3.14 -15.04
N ARG A 161 22.53 -3.60 -16.28
CA ARG A 161 23.56 -3.03 -17.17
C ARG A 161 23.28 -1.56 -17.50
N ARG A 162 22.00 -1.20 -17.77
CA ARG A 162 21.64 0.21 -18.05
C ARG A 162 21.88 1.11 -16.84
N ILE A 163 21.52 0.65 -15.64
CA ILE A 163 21.75 1.38 -14.39
C ILE A 163 23.24 1.56 -14.12
N ALA A 164 24.05 0.50 -14.31
CA ALA A 164 25.51 0.57 -14.14
C ALA A 164 26.18 1.55 -15.13
N ALA A 165 25.59 1.71 -16.33
CA ALA A 165 26.02 2.69 -17.33
C ALA A 165 25.45 4.12 -17.11
N GLY A 166 24.82 4.41 -15.96
CA GLY A 166 24.20 5.73 -15.69
C GLY A 166 22.87 5.96 -16.44
N LYS A 167 22.32 4.96 -17.11
CA LYS A 167 21.14 5.02 -17.98
C LYS A 167 19.88 4.42 -17.33
N GLY A 168 19.78 4.46 -16.02
CA GLY A 168 18.66 3.88 -15.27
C GLY A 168 17.30 4.53 -15.55
N ALA A 169 17.27 5.75 -16.10
CA ALA A 169 16.06 6.46 -16.50
C ALA A 169 15.53 6.06 -17.88
N GLU A 170 16.27 5.23 -18.65
CA GLU A 170 15.79 4.76 -19.95
C GLU A 170 14.60 3.81 -19.78
N PRO A 171 13.57 3.93 -20.64
CA PRO A 171 12.45 3.00 -20.64
C PRO A 171 12.91 1.57 -20.96
N VAL A 172 12.27 0.59 -20.33
CA VAL A 172 12.48 -0.81 -20.71
C VAL A 172 12.00 -1.04 -22.14
N PRO A 173 12.69 -1.88 -22.91
CA PRO A 173 12.28 -2.19 -24.28
C PRO A 173 10.94 -2.92 -24.28
N ALA A 174 10.16 -2.72 -25.33
CA ALA A 174 9.00 -3.54 -25.59
C ALA A 174 9.43 -4.99 -25.83
N VAL A 175 9.06 -5.86 -24.93
CA VAL A 175 9.37 -7.29 -25.02
C VAL A 175 8.08 -8.11 -24.98
N ARG A 176 8.12 -9.30 -25.55
CA ARG A 176 6.97 -10.21 -25.55
C ARG A 176 6.55 -10.50 -24.09
N ARG A 177 5.25 -10.38 -23.84
CA ARG A 177 4.62 -10.65 -22.53
C ARG A 177 5.07 -9.70 -21.40
N LEU A 178 5.58 -8.52 -21.74
CA LEU A 178 5.75 -7.48 -20.71
C LEU A 178 4.38 -7.20 -20.09
N PRO A 179 4.23 -7.28 -18.76
CA PRO A 179 2.97 -6.92 -18.13
C PRO A 179 2.57 -5.49 -18.49
N GLU A 180 1.30 -5.26 -18.80
CA GLU A 180 0.80 -3.95 -19.22
C GLU A 180 1.14 -2.86 -18.17
N MET A 181 1.06 -3.21 -16.89
CA MET A 181 1.43 -2.34 -15.78
C MET A 181 2.90 -1.87 -15.83
N CYS A 182 3.78 -2.60 -16.52
CA CYS A 182 5.21 -2.26 -16.68
C CYS A 182 5.51 -1.46 -17.96
N ALA A 183 4.49 -1.18 -18.79
CA ALA A 183 4.69 -0.43 -20.02
C ALA A 183 5.23 0.97 -19.74
N GLY A 184 6.35 1.32 -20.36
CA GLY A 184 7.02 2.61 -20.16
C GLY A 184 7.76 2.76 -18.83
N PHE A 185 7.90 1.71 -18.01
CA PHE A 185 8.77 1.75 -16.83
C PHE A 185 10.21 2.03 -17.25
N THR A 186 10.88 2.85 -16.44
CA THR A 186 12.34 2.98 -16.57
C THR A 186 13.04 1.70 -16.09
N ALA A 187 14.28 1.51 -16.53
CA ALA A 187 15.10 0.38 -16.10
C ALA A 187 15.20 0.31 -14.56
N GLN A 188 15.34 1.46 -13.90
CA GLN A 188 15.34 1.56 -12.43
C GLN A 188 14.01 1.11 -11.81
N ARG A 189 12.87 1.55 -12.38
CA ARG A 189 11.55 1.20 -11.87
C ARG A 189 11.23 -0.28 -12.06
N PHE A 190 11.52 -0.83 -13.26
CA PHE A 190 11.30 -2.24 -13.52
C PHE A 190 12.14 -3.12 -12.59
N LEU A 191 13.42 -2.78 -12.41
CA LEU A 191 14.31 -3.56 -11.56
C LEU A 191 13.82 -3.63 -10.11
N SER A 192 13.19 -2.57 -9.62
CA SER A 192 12.66 -2.49 -8.25
C SER A 192 11.67 -3.60 -7.91
N ILE A 193 10.88 -4.06 -8.90
CA ILE A 193 9.90 -5.13 -8.73
C ILE A 193 10.35 -6.49 -9.29
N ALA A 194 11.34 -6.50 -10.18
CA ALA A 194 11.74 -7.69 -10.92
C ALA A 194 13.05 -8.35 -10.43
N ASP A 195 13.71 -7.78 -9.43
CA ASP A 195 14.91 -8.36 -8.82
C ASP A 195 14.66 -8.61 -7.32
N PRO A 196 14.72 -9.88 -6.85
CA PRO A 196 14.39 -10.22 -5.46
C PRO A 196 15.37 -9.62 -4.45
N ARG A 197 16.51 -9.07 -4.89
CA ARG A 197 17.45 -8.32 -4.05
C ARG A 197 17.01 -6.89 -3.78
N GLN A 198 16.04 -6.38 -4.56
CA GLN A 198 15.48 -5.06 -4.33
C GLN A 198 14.47 -5.09 -3.18
N THR A 199 14.43 -4.00 -2.42
CA THR A 199 13.56 -3.91 -1.24
C THR A 199 12.10 -4.15 -1.60
N GLU A 200 11.57 -3.48 -2.62
CA GLU A 200 10.16 -3.58 -3.01
C GLU A 200 9.76 -5.04 -3.34
N ALA A 201 10.53 -5.70 -4.20
CA ALA A 201 10.29 -7.07 -4.62
C ALA A 201 10.33 -8.08 -3.46
N GLY A 202 11.16 -7.83 -2.43
CA GLY A 202 11.36 -8.76 -1.31
C GLY A 202 10.35 -8.62 -0.17
N LEU A 203 9.48 -7.60 -0.16
CA LEU A 203 8.61 -7.32 0.99
C LEU A 203 7.49 -8.33 1.19
N PHE A 204 6.81 -8.72 0.10
CA PHE A 204 5.74 -9.72 0.10
C PHE A 204 6.03 -10.89 -0.86
N GLN A 205 7.28 -11.31 -0.91
CA GLN A 205 7.65 -12.52 -1.65
C GLN A 205 7.20 -13.76 -0.85
N TYR A 206 6.03 -14.32 -1.18
CA TYR A 206 5.37 -15.35 -0.38
C TYR A 206 6.21 -16.62 -0.25
N GLU A 207 6.95 -17.00 -1.29
CA GLU A 207 7.88 -18.13 -1.26
C GLU A 207 9.27 -17.75 -0.72
N GLY A 208 9.48 -16.47 -0.39
CA GLY A 208 10.71 -15.94 0.17
C GLY A 208 10.66 -15.70 1.67
N PRO A 209 11.73 -15.18 2.26
CA PRO A 209 11.84 -15.02 3.71
C PRO A 209 11.00 -13.88 4.30
N MET A 210 10.51 -12.93 3.51
CA MET A 210 9.74 -11.74 3.93
C MET A 210 10.28 -11.08 5.22
N ARG A 211 11.59 -10.86 5.29
CA ARG A 211 12.33 -10.49 6.53
C ARG A 211 11.78 -9.26 7.25
N LEU A 212 11.28 -8.25 6.52
CA LEU A 212 10.75 -7.05 7.16
C LEU A 212 9.35 -7.30 7.71
N PHE A 213 8.52 -8.05 7.01
CA PHE A 213 7.20 -8.46 7.48
C PHE A 213 7.32 -9.34 8.74
N SER A 214 8.24 -10.31 8.72
CA SER A 214 8.43 -11.25 9.84
C SER A 214 8.90 -10.59 11.14
N ARG A 215 9.46 -9.38 11.06
CA ARG A 215 9.90 -8.59 12.23
C ARG A 215 8.89 -7.54 12.67
N MET A 216 7.81 -7.35 11.90
CA MET A 216 6.79 -6.34 12.20
C MET A 216 5.84 -6.84 13.28
N ALA A 217 5.99 -6.28 14.50
CA ALA A 217 5.19 -6.69 15.67
C ALA A 217 3.90 -5.89 15.86
N LEU A 218 3.68 -4.83 15.07
CA LEU A 218 2.48 -4.01 15.19
C LEU A 218 1.20 -4.82 14.91
N PRO A 219 0.07 -4.48 15.55
CA PRO A 219 -1.23 -4.97 15.16
C PRO A 219 -1.43 -4.88 13.65
N THR A 220 -1.77 -5.98 13.02
CA THR A 220 -1.81 -6.09 11.56
C THR A 220 -3.11 -6.72 11.10
N LEU A 221 -3.79 -6.06 10.16
CA LEU A 221 -4.90 -6.62 9.41
C LEU A 221 -4.48 -6.85 7.97
N VAL A 222 -4.78 -8.02 7.42
CA VAL A 222 -4.61 -8.33 5.99
C VAL A 222 -5.97 -8.74 5.43
N LEU A 223 -6.36 -8.09 4.32
CA LEU A 223 -7.56 -8.43 3.54
C LEU A 223 -7.18 -8.82 2.12
N PHE A 224 -7.81 -9.86 1.61
CA PHE A 224 -7.83 -10.21 0.19
C PHE A 224 -9.27 -10.38 -0.29
N GLY A 225 -9.50 -10.15 -1.58
CA GLY A 225 -10.63 -10.75 -2.26
C GLY A 225 -10.40 -12.24 -2.50
N ASP A 226 -11.45 -13.05 -2.55
CA ASP A 226 -11.31 -14.46 -2.90
C ASP A 226 -11.15 -14.69 -4.42
N ARG A 227 -11.40 -13.63 -5.24
CA ARG A 227 -11.20 -13.57 -6.69
C ARG A 227 -10.02 -12.69 -7.08
N GLU A 228 -9.00 -12.66 -6.24
CA GLU A 228 -7.77 -11.85 -6.41
C GLU A 228 -7.02 -12.27 -7.69
N GLU A 229 -7.13 -11.48 -8.75
CA GLU A 229 -6.56 -11.78 -10.08
C GLU A 229 -5.03 -11.63 -10.15
N PHE A 230 -4.44 -10.85 -9.23
CA PHE A 230 -2.99 -10.71 -9.11
C PHE A 230 -2.36 -11.70 -8.14
N ALA A 231 -3.14 -12.59 -7.55
CA ALA A 231 -2.59 -13.59 -6.65
C ALA A 231 -1.63 -14.54 -7.37
N CYS A 232 -0.45 -14.75 -6.81
CA CYS A 232 0.51 -15.76 -7.27
C CYS A 232 0.28 -17.13 -6.62
N LEU A 233 -0.43 -17.17 -5.50
CA LEU A 233 -0.90 -18.36 -4.78
C LEU A 233 -2.38 -18.12 -4.39
N PRO A 234 -3.17 -19.18 -4.10
CA PRO A 234 -4.52 -18.99 -3.59
C PRO A 234 -4.54 -18.05 -2.37
N PRO A 235 -5.44 -17.04 -2.31
CA PRO A 235 -5.46 -16.05 -1.23
C PRO A 235 -5.48 -16.65 0.18
N VAL A 236 -6.17 -17.80 0.37
CA VAL A 236 -6.17 -18.54 1.64
C VAL A 236 -4.74 -18.99 2.01
N ARG A 237 -3.98 -19.51 1.03
CA ARG A 237 -2.60 -19.94 1.25
C ARG A 237 -1.67 -18.76 1.55
N MET A 238 -1.84 -17.63 0.83
CA MET A 238 -1.10 -16.39 1.11
C MET A 238 -1.36 -15.92 2.55
N GLY A 239 -2.63 -15.97 3.00
CA GLY A 239 -3.01 -15.65 4.37
C GLY A 239 -2.38 -16.61 5.42
N ALA A 240 -2.30 -17.90 5.13
CA ALA A 240 -1.65 -18.88 5.99
C ALA A 240 -0.15 -18.61 6.13
N ILE A 241 0.54 -18.33 5.01
CA ILE A 241 1.96 -17.95 4.99
C ILE A 241 2.21 -16.67 5.82
N LEU A 242 1.37 -15.66 5.66
CA LEU A 242 1.50 -14.42 6.43
C LEU A 242 1.27 -14.66 7.94
N ARG A 243 0.32 -15.52 8.29
CA ARG A 243 0.07 -15.90 9.69
C ARG A 243 1.25 -16.65 10.31
N GLU A 244 1.87 -17.54 9.56
CA GLU A 244 3.06 -18.28 9.99
C GLU A 244 4.27 -17.36 10.20
N LYS A 245 4.46 -16.40 9.28
CA LYS A 245 5.65 -15.53 9.27
C LYS A 245 5.55 -14.29 10.16
N THR A 246 4.36 -13.89 10.59
CA THR A 246 4.20 -12.61 11.33
C THR A 246 4.73 -12.67 12.75
N ALA A 247 5.39 -11.60 13.20
CA ALA A 247 5.70 -11.37 14.62
C ALA A 247 4.56 -10.67 15.37
N SER A 248 3.48 -10.26 14.68
CA SER A 248 2.37 -9.54 15.31
C SER A 248 1.51 -10.49 16.15
N ALA A 249 1.47 -10.30 17.47
CA ALA A 249 0.56 -10.99 18.37
C ALA A 249 -0.92 -10.66 18.10
N ARG A 250 -1.20 -9.59 17.35
CA ARG A 250 -2.56 -9.17 16.96
C ARG A 250 -2.71 -9.15 15.43
N PHE A 251 -2.30 -10.24 14.81
CA PHE A 251 -2.49 -10.48 13.39
C PHE A 251 -3.91 -10.97 13.10
N ARG A 252 -4.55 -10.33 12.10
CA ARG A 252 -5.85 -10.75 11.56
C ARG A 252 -5.74 -10.89 10.05
N PHE A 253 -6.30 -11.97 9.55
CA PHE A 253 -6.47 -12.23 8.13
C PHE A 253 -7.95 -12.44 7.83
N SER A 254 -8.45 -11.87 6.75
CA SER A 254 -9.82 -12.08 6.30
C SER A 254 -9.90 -12.08 4.77
N LEU A 255 -10.82 -12.87 4.24
CA LEU A 255 -11.21 -12.87 2.84
C LEU A 255 -12.54 -12.14 2.68
N VAL A 256 -12.63 -11.31 1.66
CA VAL A 256 -13.87 -10.67 1.21
C VAL A 256 -14.43 -11.48 0.05
N ARG A 257 -15.55 -12.17 0.30
CA ARG A 257 -16.16 -13.09 -0.65
C ARG A 257 -16.65 -12.37 -1.91
N GLY A 258 -16.31 -12.88 -3.09
CA GLY A 258 -16.68 -12.34 -4.39
C GLY A 258 -15.94 -11.04 -4.75
N ALA A 259 -14.92 -10.64 -3.99
CA ALA A 259 -14.10 -9.47 -4.29
C ALA A 259 -12.89 -9.84 -5.16
N ASP A 260 -12.55 -8.95 -6.07
CA ASP A 260 -11.29 -8.91 -6.84
C ASP A 260 -10.21 -8.10 -6.11
N HIS A 261 -9.10 -7.80 -6.79
CA HIS A 261 -8.01 -6.97 -6.27
C HIS A 261 -8.44 -5.57 -5.80
N GLY A 262 -9.38 -4.96 -6.51
CA GLY A 262 -9.94 -3.64 -6.21
C GLY A 262 -11.05 -3.65 -5.18
N PHE A 263 -11.50 -4.82 -4.75
CA PHE A 263 -12.70 -5.06 -3.94
C PHE A 263 -13.98 -4.56 -4.61
N HIS A 264 -14.06 -4.58 -5.96
CA HIS A 264 -15.20 -4.08 -6.71
C HIS A 264 -16.50 -4.83 -6.34
N GLY A 265 -17.55 -4.04 -6.10
CA GLY A 265 -18.85 -4.55 -5.65
C GLY A 265 -18.89 -5.04 -4.19
N ARG A 266 -17.75 -5.00 -3.47
CA ARG A 266 -17.60 -5.41 -2.06
C ARG A 266 -16.91 -4.34 -1.21
N GLU A 267 -16.86 -3.11 -1.69
CA GLU A 267 -16.14 -2.01 -1.04
C GLU A 267 -16.65 -1.73 0.38
N ARG A 268 -17.97 -1.85 0.59
CA ARG A 268 -18.59 -1.64 1.91
C ARG A 268 -18.15 -2.70 2.93
N GLU A 269 -18.07 -3.94 2.48
CA GLU A 269 -17.68 -5.07 3.31
C GLU A 269 -16.20 -4.94 3.69
N ALA A 270 -15.33 -4.67 2.72
CA ALA A 270 -13.92 -4.41 2.95
C ALA A 270 -13.70 -3.19 3.86
N ALA A 271 -14.39 -2.08 3.61
CA ALA A 271 -14.32 -0.90 4.46
C ALA A 271 -14.79 -1.17 5.89
N ALA A 272 -15.88 -1.94 6.08
CA ALA A 272 -16.37 -2.31 7.39
C ALA A 272 -15.35 -3.13 8.17
N ALA A 273 -14.64 -4.06 7.52
CA ALA A 273 -13.57 -4.84 8.14
C ALA A 273 -12.40 -3.95 8.61
N VAL A 274 -11.95 -3.01 7.76
CA VAL A 274 -10.89 -2.05 8.10
C VAL A 274 -11.31 -1.16 9.26
N LEU A 275 -12.47 -0.52 9.17
CA LEU A 275 -12.96 0.43 10.19
C LEU A 275 -13.27 -0.27 11.50
N GLY A 276 -13.78 -1.50 11.46
CA GLY A 276 -13.96 -2.35 12.64
C GLY A 276 -12.64 -2.67 13.34
N PHE A 277 -11.58 -2.95 12.58
CA PHE A 277 -10.24 -3.15 13.12
C PHE A 277 -9.69 -1.87 13.78
N VAL A 278 -9.78 -0.72 13.11
CA VAL A 278 -9.33 0.58 13.65
C VAL A 278 -10.09 0.94 14.93
N ARG A 279 -11.42 0.75 14.96
CA ARG A 279 -12.25 1.01 16.15
C ARG A 279 -11.85 0.13 17.34
N ALA A 280 -11.53 -1.14 17.09
CA ALA A 280 -11.09 -2.06 18.15
C ALA A 280 -9.73 -1.65 18.77
N LEU A 281 -8.86 -1.00 18.00
CA LEU A 281 -7.62 -0.40 18.52
C LEU A 281 -7.90 0.82 19.40
N ALA A 282 -8.80 1.71 18.96
CA ALA A 282 -9.16 2.93 19.67
C ALA A 282 -9.81 2.66 21.04
N ALA A 283 -10.62 1.60 21.14
CA ALA A 283 -11.30 1.21 22.38
C ALA A 283 -10.34 0.72 23.48
N LYS A 284 -9.22 0.07 23.09
CA LYS A 284 -8.23 -0.43 24.08
C LYS A 284 -7.35 0.68 24.66
N GLY A 285 -7.08 1.75 23.90
CA GLY A 285 -6.33 2.91 24.41
C GLY A 285 -7.06 3.69 25.51
N LYS A 286 -8.38 3.57 25.62
CA LYS A 286 -9.18 4.21 26.67
C LYS A 286 -9.21 3.43 28.00
N ARG A 287 -8.74 2.17 28.02
CA ARG A 287 -8.71 1.32 29.23
C ARG A 287 -7.34 1.27 29.92
N ALA A 288 -6.35 1.92 29.32
CA ALA A 288 -4.97 1.95 29.82
C ALA A 288 -4.55 3.33 30.36
N CYS A 289 -5.53 4.26 30.52
CA CYS A 289 -5.32 5.57 31.18
C CYS A 289 -6.10 5.63 32.48
#